data_fcf3eb3fca9187cdeb3804731b05bd23
#
_entry.id   fcf3eb3fca9187cdeb3804731b05bd23
#
_cell.length_a   1.000
_cell.length_b   1.000
_cell.length_c   1.000
_cell.angle_alpha   90.00
_cell.angle_beta   90.00
_cell.angle_gamma   90.00
#
_symmetry.space_group_name_H-M   'P 1'
#
loop_
_entity.id
_entity.type
_entity.pdbx_description
1 polymer ?
#
loop_
_entity_poly.entity_id
_entity_poly.type
_entity_poly.pdbx_seq_one_letter_code
_entity_poly.pdbx_strand_id
1 'polypeptide(L)'
;MKTYSYFGGLMHGIGSLLTGMKTTMTVFCRRKVTEQYPENRATLEMFDRFRGTLTMPHNDRNEHHCIACGLCQIACPNDTIKVTSEMIETEDGKKKKILAKYEYDLGSCMFCQLCVNACPHDAITCLLYTSDAA
;
A
#
# COMPACT_ATOMS: atom_id res chain seq x y z
N MET A 1 -34.10 -34.15 20.03
CA MET A 1 -33.19 -34.99 19.21
C MET A 1 -34.08 -35.97 18.43
N LYS A 2 -34.06 -35.90 17.08
CA LYS A 2 -34.80 -36.88 16.25
C LYS A 2 -33.98 -38.16 16.20
N THR A 3 -34.47 -39.25 16.77
CA THR A 3 -33.87 -40.57 16.68
C THR A 3 -34.09 -41.09 15.26
N TYR A 4 -33.11 -40.97 14.42
CA TYR A 4 -33.12 -41.61 13.10
C TYR A 4 -32.88 -43.10 13.24
N SER A 5 -33.70 -43.92 12.55
CA SER A 5 -33.39 -45.32 12.34
C SER A 5 -32.01 -45.44 11.66
N TYR A 6 -31.22 -46.49 11.93
CA TYR A 6 -29.84 -46.65 11.41
C TYR A 6 -29.75 -46.37 9.91
N PHE A 7 -30.62 -46.88 9.10
CA PHE A 7 -30.67 -46.64 7.66
C PHE A 7 -31.02 -45.20 7.31
N GLY A 8 -31.90 -44.53 8.07
CA GLY A 8 -32.24 -43.16 7.88
C GLY A 8 -31.06 -42.23 8.21
N GLY A 9 -30.28 -42.54 9.25
CA GLY A 9 -29.08 -41.86 9.60
C GLY A 9 -27.98 -41.97 8.54
N LEU A 10 -27.81 -43.20 8.00
CA LEU A 10 -26.84 -43.45 6.92
C LEU A 10 -27.19 -42.66 5.64
N MET A 11 -28.43 -42.73 5.20
CA MET A 11 -28.88 -41.96 4.01
C MET A 11 -28.75 -40.45 4.19
N HIS A 12 -29.04 -39.94 5.39
CA HIS A 12 -28.85 -38.54 5.70
C HIS A 12 -27.36 -38.14 5.66
N GLY A 13 -26.48 -38.98 6.19
CA GLY A 13 -25.03 -38.80 6.15
C GLY A 13 -24.48 -38.73 4.71
N ILE A 14 -24.90 -39.71 3.86
CA ILE A 14 -24.53 -39.72 2.44
C ILE A 14 -25.04 -38.48 1.72
N GLY A 15 -26.28 -38.05 1.97
CA GLY A 15 -26.84 -36.83 1.40
C GLY A 15 -26.07 -35.58 1.80
N SER A 16 -25.64 -35.49 3.06
CA SER A 16 -24.80 -34.40 3.55
C SER A 16 -23.44 -34.34 2.86
N LEU A 17 -22.79 -35.51 2.68
CA LEU A 17 -21.51 -35.60 1.95
C LEU A 17 -21.66 -35.16 0.48
N LEU A 18 -22.70 -35.66 -0.19
CA LEU A 18 -22.98 -35.29 -1.58
C LEU A 18 -23.25 -33.79 -1.74
N THR A 19 -23.93 -33.18 -0.77
CA THR A 19 -24.17 -31.74 -0.76
C THR A 19 -22.86 -30.96 -0.58
N GLY A 20 -21.99 -31.40 0.32
CA GLY A 20 -20.66 -30.83 0.49
C GLY A 20 -19.80 -30.93 -0.78
N MET A 21 -19.78 -32.12 -1.40
CA MET A 21 -19.06 -32.34 -2.68
C MET A 21 -19.61 -31.48 -3.81
N LYS A 22 -20.92 -31.32 -3.91
CA LYS A 22 -21.54 -30.43 -4.91
C LYS A 22 -21.07 -28.96 -4.72
N THR A 23 -20.99 -28.50 -3.49
CA THR A 23 -20.53 -27.13 -3.18
C THR A 23 -19.07 -26.93 -3.58
N THR A 24 -18.19 -27.86 -3.22
CA THR A 24 -16.77 -27.79 -3.60
C THR A 24 -16.57 -27.86 -5.10
N MET A 25 -17.32 -28.71 -5.79
CA MET A 25 -17.26 -28.82 -7.25
C MET A 25 -17.76 -27.54 -7.94
N THR A 26 -18.80 -26.92 -7.41
CA THR A 26 -19.30 -25.63 -7.92
C THR A 26 -18.23 -24.54 -7.78
N VAL A 27 -17.54 -24.48 -6.65
CA VAL A 27 -16.45 -23.53 -6.43
C VAL A 27 -15.25 -23.82 -7.33
N PHE A 28 -14.91 -25.09 -7.53
CA PHE A 28 -13.83 -25.53 -8.42
C PHE A 28 -14.06 -25.10 -9.87
N CYS A 29 -15.29 -25.17 -10.36
CA CYS A 29 -15.65 -24.78 -11.72
C CYS A 29 -15.82 -23.26 -11.89
N ARG A 30 -15.77 -22.46 -10.82
CA ARG A 30 -15.84 -21.00 -10.92
C ARG A 30 -14.57 -20.45 -11.55
N ARG A 31 -14.74 -19.29 -12.23
CA ARG A 31 -13.60 -18.51 -12.71
C ARG A 31 -12.69 -18.15 -11.54
N LYS A 32 -11.38 -18.29 -11.74
CA LYS A 32 -10.37 -17.89 -10.75
C LYS A 32 -10.49 -16.41 -10.45
N VAL A 33 -10.48 -16.04 -9.17
CA VAL A 33 -10.52 -14.65 -8.68
C VAL A 33 -9.14 -14.19 -8.21
N THR A 34 -8.22 -15.14 -7.99
CA THR A 34 -6.85 -14.85 -7.58
C THR A 34 -6.10 -14.16 -8.70
N GLU A 35 -5.46 -13.07 -8.37
CA GLU A 35 -4.53 -12.38 -9.24
C GLU A 35 -3.16 -13.05 -9.21
N GLN A 36 -2.57 -13.24 -10.38
CA GLN A 36 -1.26 -13.88 -10.51
C GLN A 36 -0.19 -12.80 -10.62
N TYR A 37 0.22 -12.29 -9.48
CA TYR A 37 1.34 -11.39 -9.40
C TYR A 37 2.66 -12.22 -9.37
N PRO A 38 3.71 -11.87 -10.12
CA PRO A 38 3.93 -10.62 -10.86
C PRO A 38 3.48 -10.61 -12.34
N GLU A 39 2.88 -11.70 -12.86
CA GLU A 39 2.59 -11.84 -14.30
C GLU A 39 1.58 -10.80 -14.81
N ASN A 40 0.61 -10.42 -13.97
CA ASN A 40 -0.42 -9.44 -14.29
C ASN A 40 -0.06 -8.00 -13.93
N ARG A 41 1.20 -7.71 -13.61
CA ARG A 41 1.65 -6.38 -13.13
C ARG A 41 1.25 -5.23 -14.05
N ALA A 42 1.31 -5.44 -15.38
CA ALA A 42 0.98 -4.41 -16.35
C ALA A 42 -0.54 -4.08 -16.45
N THR A 43 -1.40 -5.00 -15.98
CA THR A 43 -2.86 -4.87 -16.03
C THR A 43 -3.51 -4.71 -14.66
N LEU A 44 -2.68 -4.68 -13.61
CA LEU A 44 -3.13 -4.60 -12.24
C LEU A 44 -3.62 -3.19 -11.91
N GLU A 45 -4.91 -3.03 -11.69
CA GLU A 45 -5.50 -1.79 -11.19
C GLU A 45 -5.47 -1.81 -9.66
N MET A 46 -4.71 -0.87 -9.08
CA MET A 46 -4.69 -0.67 -7.63
C MET A 46 -5.88 0.13 -7.16
N PHE A 47 -6.42 -0.24 -6.01
CA PHE A 47 -7.50 0.53 -5.39
C PHE A 47 -6.96 1.84 -4.77
N ASP A 48 -7.79 2.88 -4.72
CA ASP A 48 -7.42 4.25 -4.29
C ASP A 48 -6.80 4.34 -2.89
N ARG A 49 -7.12 3.36 -2.03
CA ARG A 49 -6.61 3.31 -0.65
C ARG A 49 -5.37 2.43 -0.47
N PHE A 50 -4.70 2.11 -1.56
CA PHE A 50 -3.49 1.30 -1.47
C PHE A 50 -2.39 2.05 -0.71
N ARG A 51 -1.67 1.33 0.16
CA ARG A 51 -0.59 1.86 0.98
C ARG A 51 0.69 1.10 0.66
N GLY A 52 1.60 1.76 0.01
CA GLY A 52 2.88 1.20 -0.40
C GLY A 52 4.07 2.04 0.04
N THR A 53 5.18 1.88 -0.65
CA THR A 53 6.42 2.61 -0.38
C THR A 53 6.24 4.09 -0.65
N LEU A 54 6.82 4.92 0.21
CA LEU A 54 6.88 6.35 0.00
C LEU A 54 7.86 6.70 -1.11
N THR A 55 7.43 7.57 -1.99
CA THR A 55 8.27 8.15 -3.03
C THR A 55 8.08 9.66 -3.06
N MET A 56 9.10 10.34 -3.52
CA MET A 56 9.07 11.78 -3.76
C MET A 56 9.06 11.99 -5.27
N PRO A 57 7.90 12.27 -5.88
CA PRO A 57 7.84 12.49 -7.32
C PRO A 57 8.65 13.72 -7.71
N HIS A 58 9.35 13.61 -8.83
CA HIS A 58 10.11 14.68 -9.42
C HIS A 58 9.44 15.11 -10.74
N ASN A 59 9.53 16.38 -11.05
CA ASN A 59 9.06 16.90 -12.33
C ASN A 59 10.04 16.48 -13.47
N ASP A 60 9.66 16.76 -14.72
CA ASP A 60 10.49 16.50 -15.91
C ASP A 60 11.87 17.19 -15.84
N ARG A 61 12.00 18.20 -15.00
CA ARG A 61 13.26 18.92 -14.71
C ARG A 61 14.05 18.34 -13.54
N ASN A 62 13.63 17.17 -13.02
CA ASN A 62 14.19 16.52 -11.84
C ASN A 62 14.12 17.40 -10.56
N GLU A 63 13.10 18.24 -10.46
CA GLU A 63 12.86 19.08 -9.27
C GLU A 63 11.77 18.44 -8.41
N HIS A 64 11.99 18.38 -7.10
CA HIS A 64 11.01 17.91 -6.13
C HIS A 64 10.19 19.08 -5.56
N HIS A 65 8.95 18.83 -5.13
CA HIS A 65 8.08 19.86 -4.54
C HIS A 65 8.36 20.09 -3.04
N CYS A 66 9.31 19.37 -2.45
CA CYS A 66 9.60 19.45 -1.02
C CYS A 66 10.34 20.76 -0.66
N ILE A 67 9.80 21.48 0.32
CA ILE A 67 10.39 22.74 0.86
C ILE A 67 11.12 22.51 2.20
N ALA A 68 11.34 21.25 2.58
CA ALA A 68 11.99 20.88 3.84
C ALA A 68 11.32 21.45 5.10
N CYS A 69 9.98 21.52 5.14
CA CYS A 69 9.23 22.04 6.29
C CYS A 69 9.29 21.13 7.52
N GLY A 70 9.56 19.82 7.37
CA GLY A 70 9.67 18.85 8.46
C GLY A 70 8.33 18.32 9.01
N LEU A 71 7.18 18.71 8.45
CA LEU A 71 5.86 18.26 8.92
C LEU A 71 5.69 16.76 8.81
N CYS A 72 6.22 16.13 7.75
CA CYS A 72 6.19 14.67 7.58
C CYS A 72 6.97 13.92 8.67
N GLN A 73 8.07 14.49 9.15
CA GLN A 73 8.85 13.95 10.27
C GLN A 73 8.05 14.02 11.57
N ILE A 74 7.42 15.17 11.87
CA ILE A 74 6.60 15.35 13.08
C ILE A 74 5.35 14.46 13.06
N ALA A 75 4.75 14.25 11.89
CA ALA A 75 3.56 13.43 11.73
C ALA A 75 3.84 11.92 11.82
N CYS A 76 5.10 11.51 11.75
CA CYS A 76 5.47 10.09 11.77
C CYS A 76 5.49 9.55 13.22
N PRO A 77 4.63 8.58 13.60
CA PRO A 77 4.60 8.03 14.95
C PRO A 77 5.83 7.17 15.29
N ASN A 78 6.49 6.62 14.27
CA ASN A 78 7.65 5.75 14.44
C ASN A 78 8.99 6.44 14.16
N ASP A 79 8.97 7.74 13.93
CA ASP A 79 10.17 8.56 13.65
C ASP A 79 11.04 8.01 12.50
N THR A 80 10.38 7.42 11.48
CA THR A 80 11.03 6.78 10.33
C THR A 80 11.55 7.76 9.28
N ILE A 81 11.16 9.03 9.38
CA ILE A 81 11.52 10.09 8.43
C ILE A 81 12.40 11.11 9.10
N LYS A 82 13.55 11.41 8.49
CA LYS A 82 14.45 12.49 8.91
C LYS A 82 14.67 13.45 7.77
N VAL A 83 14.38 14.73 8.04
CA VAL A 83 14.50 15.82 7.05
C VAL A 83 15.62 16.76 7.50
N THR A 84 16.69 16.78 6.73
CA THR A 84 17.79 17.74 6.93
C THR A 84 17.63 18.88 5.93
N SER A 85 17.60 20.10 6.44
CA SER A 85 17.47 21.30 5.61
C SER A 85 18.70 22.15 5.68
N GLU A 86 19.06 22.76 4.57
CA GLU A 86 20.12 23.77 4.48
C GLU A 86 19.55 25.13 4.07
N MET A 87 20.21 26.19 4.53
CA MET A 87 19.87 27.55 4.13
C MET A 87 20.84 28.02 3.04
N ILE A 88 20.31 28.28 1.86
CA ILE A 88 21.09 28.86 0.77
C ILE A 88 20.71 30.36 0.66
N GLU A 89 21.72 31.21 0.50
CA GLU A 89 21.54 32.60 0.14
C GLU A 89 21.37 32.67 -1.38
N THR A 90 20.18 33.11 -1.81
CA THR A 90 19.92 33.38 -3.22
C THR A 90 20.57 34.70 -3.61
N GLU A 91 20.91 34.92 -4.90
CA GLU A 91 21.53 36.13 -5.44
C GLU A 91 20.79 37.41 -5.05
N ASP A 92 19.51 37.34 -4.72
CA ASP A 92 18.67 38.42 -4.21
C ASP A 92 18.85 38.70 -2.71
N GLY A 93 19.82 38.09 -2.03
CA GLY A 93 20.06 38.27 -0.58
C GLY A 93 19.00 37.67 0.33
N LYS A 94 18.07 36.88 -0.22
CA LYS A 94 17.04 36.16 0.57
C LYS A 94 17.51 34.78 0.93
N LYS A 95 17.40 34.44 2.22
CA LYS A 95 17.68 33.09 2.72
C LYS A 95 16.53 32.15 2.35
N LYS A 96 16.78 31.18 1.49
CA LYS A 96 15.82 30.12 1.13
C LYS A 96 16.22 28.81 1.78
N LYS A 97 15.24 28.17 2.45
CA LYS A 97 15.40 26.84 3.03
C LYS A 97 15.20 25.81 1.91
N ILE A 98 16.17 24.94 1.73
CA ILE A 98 16.10 23.85 0.76
C ILE A 98 16.30 22.51 1.46
N LEU A 99 15.85 21.44 0.81
CA LEU A 99 16.07 20.07 1.26
C LEU A 99 17.51 19.65 0.94
N ALA A 100 18.31 19.41 1.99
CA ALA A 100 19.66 18.86 1.83
C ALA A 100 19.65 17.33 1.79
N LYS A 101 18.87 16.70 2.70
CA LYS A 101 18.77 15.25 2.78
C LYS A 101 17.41 14.83 3.28
N TYR A 102 16.85 13.81 2.64
CA TYR A 102 15.65 13.09 3.07
C TYR A 102 16.00 11.64 3.34
N GLU A 103 15.87 11.21 4.57
CA GLU A 103 16.13 9.83 4.98
C GLU A 103 14.81 9.17 5.36
N TYR A 104 14.56 7.99 4.82
CA TYR A 104 13.38 7.21 5.09
C TYR A 104 13.74 5.76 5.42
N ASP A 105 13.39 5.33 6.63
CA ASP A 105 13.56 3.95 7.06
C ASP A 105 12.31 3.11 6.74
N LEU A 106 12.38 2.36 5.64
CA LEU A 106 11.32 1.47 5.19
C LEU A 106 11.05 0.33 6.19
N GLY A 107 12.09 -0.15 6.89
CA GLY A 107 11.98 -1.28 7.80
C GLY A 107 11.11 -1.01 9.01
N SER A 108 11.09 0.23 9.49
CA SER A 108 10.31 0.66 10.67
C SER A 108 8.98 1.33 10.28
N CYS A 109 8.69 1.48 9.00
CA CYS A 109 7.49 2.14 8.52
C CYS A 109 6.25 1.24 8.65
N MET A 110 5.18 1.76 9.24
CA MET A 110 3.89 1.05 9.36
C MET A 110 2.89 1.40 8.23
N PHE A 111 3.33 2.08 7.19
CA PHE A 111 2.51 2.45 6.01
C PHE A 111 1.18 3.14 6.35
N CYS A 112 1.16 3.99 7.37
CA CYS A 112 -0.06 4.66 7.85
C CYS A 112 -0.50 5.85 6.99
N GLN A 113 0.35 6.37 6.10
CA GLN A 113 0.14 7.53 5.22
C GLN A 113 -0.02 8.88 5.96
N LEU A 114 0.21 8.98 7.25
CA LEU A 114 0.10 10.24 7.97
C LEU A 114 1.06 11.31 7.43
N CYS A 115 2.27 10.91 7.02
CA CYS A 115 3.24 11.82 6.42
C CYS A 115 2.78 12.38 5.05
N VAL A 116 2.08 11.58 4.24
CA VAL A 116 1.49 12.02 2.97
C VAL A 116 0.39 13.05 3.24
N ASN A 117 -0.54 12.73 4.14
CA ASN A 117 -1.66 13.61 4.50
C ASN A 117 -1.19 14.91 5.19
N ALA A 118 -0.05 14.87 5.87
CA ALA A 118 0.53 16.05 6.54
C ALA A 118 1.32 16.96 5.60
N CYS A 119 1.60 16.54 4.35
CA CYS A 119 2.37 17.31 3.40
C CYS A 119 1.48 18.35 2.68
N PRO A 120 1.67 19.65 2.89
CA PRO A 120 0.84 20.68 2.24
C PRO A 120 1.21 20.93 0.77
N HIS A 121 2.30 20.31 0.29
CA HIS A 121 2.82 20.50 -1.06
C HIS A 121 2.74 19.24 -1.93
N ASP A 122 2.06 18.20 -1.45
CA ASP A 122 1.96 16.88 -2.13
C ASP A 122 3.31 16.35 -2.64
N ALA A 123 4.39 16.67 -1.86
CA ALA A 123 5.75 16.29 -2.22
C ALA A 123 6.07 14.83 -1.97
N ILE A 124 5.17 14.08 -1.33
CA ILE A 124 5.34 12.67 -0.97
C ILE A 124 4.09 11.92 -1.41
N THR A 125 4.29 10.83 -2.12
CA THR A 125 3.22 9.92 -2.55
C THR A 125 3.52 8.48 -2.13
N CYS A 126 2.48 7.66 -2.06
CA CYS A 126 2.62 6.23 -1.84
C CYS A 126 2.50 5.48 -3.17
N LEU A 127 3.50 4.68 -3.50
CA LEU A 127 3.48 3.80 -4.68
C LEU A 127 3.62 2.34 -4.29
N LEU A 128 3.15 1.45 -5.16
CA LEU A 128 3.27 0.00 -4.97
C LEU A 128 4.75 -0.42 -5.00
N TYR A 129 5.49 0.11 -5.97
CA TYR A 129 6.92 -0.15 -6.16
C TYR A 129 7.65 1.11 -6.62
N THR A 130 8.89 1.24 -6.18
CA THR A 130 9.78 2.33 -6.62
C THR A 130 10.15 2.23 -8.11
N SER A 131 10.11 1.03 -8.69
CA SER A 131 10.39 0.79 -10.10
C SER A 131 9.24 1.16 -11.06
N ASP A 132 8.04 1.43 -10.53
CA ASP A 132 6.89 1.82 -11.34
C ASP A 132 6.83 3.35 -11.56
N ALA A 133 7.77 4.07 -10.94
CA ALA A 133 7.93 5.51 -11.07
C ALA A 133 8.98 5.92 -12.14
N ALA A 134 9.49 4.95 -12.90
CA ALA A 134 10.47 5.17 -13.97
C ALA A 134 9.80 5.18 -15.34
#